data_540365f368c944cf90c1725032088925
#
_entry.id   540365f368c944cf90c1725032088925
#
_cell.length_a   1.000
_cell.length_b   1.000
_cell.length_c   1.000
_cell.angle_alpha   90.00
_cell.angle_beta   90.00
_cell.angle_gamma   90.00
#
_symmetry.space_group_name_H-M   'P 1'
#
loop_
_entity.id
_entity.type
_entity.pdbx_description
1 polymer ?
#
loop_
_entity_poly.entity_id
_entity_poly.type
_entity_poly.pdbx_seq_one_letter_code
_entity_poly.pdbx_strand_id
1 'polypeptide(L)'
;VFVPSAAQAQYRQPPQPIAQILDQPATPLVQLSPDRQQLLLLERPALPPISEVAAFEYRLAGLRFDPKTSGPTRGQSYTGLSLQPVSGGAARKIAAAIPAGASIENVSWSADGQKIAFTVTSDDAITLWMADVATAQAKPLTSQRLTAILGNPCSWVSNASLACTFVPATRGTAPAMTTTPEGPIVQEALTGRSDRAATYQDLLKSPFDEAIFAHYGTSQLGLVSLDGTVKTLGAPDM
;
A
#
# COMPACT_ATOMS: atom_id res chain seq x y z
N VAL A 1 -0.25 46.24 -29.89
CA VAL A 1 0.07 44.84 -29.57
C VAL A 1 -1.01 44.38 -28.59
N PHE A 2 -1.99 43.61 -29.08
CA PHE A 2 -3.00 42.96 -28.23
C PHE A 2 -2.38 41.72 -27.63
N VAL A 3 -2.20 41.70 -26.33
CA VAL A 3 -1.86 40.48 -25.55
C VAL A 3 -3.19 39.78 -25.23
N PRO A 4 -3.46 38.57 -25.75
CA PRO A 4 -4.66 37.86 -25.36
C PRO A 4 -4.55 37.49 -23.89
N SER A 5 -5.49 38.00 -23.08
CA SER A 5 -5.69 37.55 -21.71
C SER A 5 -6.05 36.07 -21.76
N ALA A 6 -5.20 35.19 -21.23
CA ALA A 6 -5.52 33.79 -21.04
C ALA A 6 -6.73 33.73 -20.10
N ALA A 7 -7.88 33.36 -20.63
CA ALA A 7 -9.03 33.06 -19.81
C ALA A 7 -8.68 31.83 -18.92
N GLN A 8 -8.38 32.08 -17.66
CA GLN A 8 -8.27 31.05 -16.67
C GLN A 8 -9.63 30.36 -16.59
N ALA A 9 -9.67 29.07 -16.95
CA ALA A 9 -10.84 28.25 -16.78
C ALA A 9 -11.13 28.18 -15.28
N GLN A 10 -12.06 29.01 -14.82
CA GLN A 10 -12.46 29.05 -13.42
C GLN A 10 -13.37 27.86 -13.17
N TYR A 11 -12.84 26.83 -12.46
CA TYR A 11 -13.65 25.71 -12.01
C TYR A 11 -14.80 26.24 -11.15
N ARG A 12 -16.04 26.00 -11.57
CA ARG A 12 -17.22 26.37 -10.79
C ARG A 12 -17.51 25.24 -9.80
N GLN A 13 -17.72 25.58 -8.56
CA GLN A 13 -18.21 24.61 -7.60
C GLN A 13 -19.61 24.13 -8.02
N PRO A 14 -19.91 22.82 -7.91
CA PRO A 14 -21.26 22.32 -8.18
C PRO A 14 -22.26 22.89 -7.17
N PRO A 15 -23.56 22.87 -7.49
CA PRO A 15 -24.59 23.24 -6.53
C PRO A 15 -24.48 22.45 -5.23
N GLN A 16 -24.78 23.11 -4.10
CA GLN A 16 -24.63 22.52 -2.74
C GLN A 16 -25.16 21.08 -2.59
N PRO A 17 -26.34 20.70 -3.12
CA PRO A 17 -26.82 19.32 -3.00
C PRO A 17 -25.92 18.30 -3.70
N ILE A 18 -25.30 18.67 -4.83
CA ILE A 18 -24.36 17.80 -5.56
C ILE A 18 -23.05 17.69 -4.79
N ALA A 19 -22.51 18.81 -4.27
CA ALA A 19 -21.33 18.80 -3.42
C ALA A 19 -21.51 17.89 -2.21
N GLN A 20 -22.64 17.98 -1.52
CA GLN A 20 -22.97 17.14 -0.37
C GLN A 20 -23.01 15.64 -0.70
N ILE A 21 -23.45 15.26 -1.90
CA ILE A 21 -23.45 13.85 -2.33
C ILE A 21 -21.99 13.39 -2.60
N LEU A 22 -21.18 14.23 -3.21
CA LEU A 22 -19.79 13.92 -3.52
C LEU A 22 -18.90 13.86 -2.27
N ASP A 23 -19.21 14.69 -1.28
CA ASP A 23 -18.46 14.79 -0.03
C ASP A 23 -18.92 13.76 1.02
N GLN A 24 -19.93 12.94 0.72
CA GLN A 24 -20.38 11.88 1.63
C GLN A 24 -19.26 10.87 1.84
N PRO A 25 -18.97 10.52 3.11
CA PRO A 25 -18.04 9.43 3.40
C PRO A 25 -18.47 8.13 2.70
N ALA A 26 -17.51 7.41 2.12
CA ALA A 26 -17.79 6.11 1.55
C ALA A 26 -18.26 5.14 2.64
N THR A 27 -19.20 4.25 2.30
CA THR A 27 -19.63 3.20 3.24
C THR A 27 -18.42 2.36 3.66
N PRO A 28 -18.16 2.18 4.97
CA PRO A 28 -17.07 1.35 5.45
C PRO A 28 -17.15 -0.08 4.92
N LEU A 29 -16.01 -0.70 4.67
CA LEU A 29 -15.95 -2.14 4.51
C LEU A 29 -16.07 -2.81 5.87
N VAL A 30 -16.60 -4.02 5.89
CA VAL A 30 -16.86 -4.76 7.13
C VAL A 30 -16.13 -6.08 7.10
N GLN A 31 -15.36 -6.36 8.15
CA GLN A 31 -14.79 -7.67 8.43
C GLN A 31 -15.39 -8.24 9.71
N LEU A 32 -15.79 -9.49 9.69
CA LEU A 32 -16.28 -10.21 10.88
C LEU A 32 -15.08 -10.78 11.63
N SER A 33 -15.07 -10.64 12.97
CA SER A 33 -14.06 -11.32 13.80
C SER A 33 -14.17 -12.84 13.72
N PRO A 34 -13.06 -13.61 13.94
CA PRO A 34 -13.08 -15.07 13.89
C PRO A 34 -14.08 -15.71 14.84
N ASP A 35 -14.29 -15.13 16.02
CA ASP A 35 -15.29 -15.56 17.01
C ASP A 35 -16.72 -15.09 16.71
N ARG A 36 -16.91 -14.30 15.65
CA ARG A 36 -18.18 -13.72 15.17
C ARG A 36 -18.88 -12.82 16.18
N GLN A 37 -18.13 -12.23 17.12
CA GLN A 37 -18.70 -11.34 18.13
C GLN A 37 -18.54 -9.86 17.78
N GLN A 38 -17.59 -9.51 16.92
CA GLN A 38 -17.26 -8.13 16.55
C GLN A 38 -17.27 -7.94 15.03
N LEU A 39 -17.74 -6.79 14.59
CA LEU A 39 -17.53 -6.23 13.26
C LEU A 39 -16.38 -5.24 13.32
N LEU A 40 -15.44 -5.34 12.43
CA LEU A 40 -14.43 -4.33 12.18
C LEU A 40 -14.86 -3.50 10.98
N LEU A 41 -15.12 -2.25 11.22
CA LEU A 41 -15.50 -1.26 10.20
C LEU A 41 -14.22 -0.57 9.72
N LEU A 42 -13.97 -0.65 8.41
CA LEU A 42 -12.81 -0.12 7.73
C LEU A 42 -13.24 1.15 6.98
N GLU A 43 -13.00 2.30 7.57
CA GLU A 43 -13.33 3.60 6.99
C GLU A 43 -12.41 3.87 5.78
N ARG A 44 -12.97 4.30 4.68
CA ARG A 44 -12.23 4.54 3.44
C ARG A 44 -12.56 5.91 2.84
N PRO A 45 -11.62 6.52 2.10
CA PRO A 45 -11.92 7.75 1.36
C PRO A 45 -12.90 7.42 0.22
N ALA A 46 -13.73 8.40 -0.16
CA ALA A 46 -14.63 8.25 -1.30
C ALA A 46 -13.84 8.19 -2.62
N LEU A 47 -12.80 8.99 -2.73
CA LEU A 47 -11.89 9.07 -3.89
C LEU A 47 -10.44 9.16 -3.39
N PRO A 48 -9.48 8.61 -4.14
CA PRO A 48 -8.07 8.82 -3.82
C PRO A 48 -7.71 10.30 -3.99
N PRO A 49 -6.83 10.85 -3.15
CA PRO A 49 -6.35 12.22 -3.31
C PRO A 49 -5.51 12.37 -4.59
N ILE A 50 -5.50 13.56 -5.18
CA ILE A 50 -4.73 13.85 -6.40
C ILE A 50 -3.23 13.58 -6.20
N SER A 51 -2.71 13.83 -5.00
CA SER A 51 -1.31 13.56 -4.64
C SER A 51 -0.94 12.09 -4.77
N GLU A 52 -1.84 11.18 -4.42
CA GLU A 52 -1.65 9.73 -4.60
C GLU A 52 -1.67 9.35 -6.09
N VAL A 53 -2.65 9.88 -6.85
CA VAL A 53 -2.78 9.59 -8.28
C VAL A 53 -1.60 10.14 -9.10
N ALA A 54 -1.03 11.26 -8.68
CA ALA A 54 0.10 11.93 -9.32
C ALA A 54 1.47 11.48 -8.79
N ALA A 55 1.52 10.61 -7.79
CA ALA A 55 2.77 10.13 -7.22
C ALA A 55 3.59 9.35 -8.27
N PHE A 56 4.92 9.49 -8.16
CA PHE A 56 5.82 8.70 -9.01
C PHE A 56 5.70 7.21 -8.66
N GLU A 57 5.63 6.38 -9.69
CA GLU A 57 5.60 4.92 -9.53
C GLU A 57 6.54 4.24 -10.54
N TYR A 58 7.20 3.17 -10.11
CA TYR A 58 7.76 2.21 -11.03
C TYR A 58 6.67 1.26 -11.53
N ARG A 59 6.76 0.90 -12.83
CA ARG A 59 5.85 -0.02 -13.52
C ARG A 59 6.66 -1.14 -14.12
N LEU A 60 6.87 -2.20 -13.35
CA LEU A 60 7.80 -3.27 -13.69
C LEU A 60 7.18 -4.63 -13.36
N ALA A 61 7.35 -5.59 -14.25
CA ALA A 61 6.85 -6.97 -14.10
C ALA A 61 5.35 -7.06 -13.74
N GLY A 62 4.53 -6.16 -14.27
CA GLY A 62 3.10 -6.08 -13.96
C GLY A 62 2.77 -5.43 -12.61
N LEU A 63 3.76 -5.00 -11.85
CA LEU A 63 3.59 -4.32 -10.56
C LEU A 63 3.76 -2.81 -10.71
N ARG A 64 3.09 -2.08 -9.81
CA ARG A 64 3.21 -0.62 -9.67
C ARG A 64 3.51 -0.29 -8.23
N PHE A 65 4.66 0.30 -7.99
CA PHE A 65 5.14 0.54 -6.64
C PHE A 65 5.87 1.87 -6.48
N ASP A 66 5.80 2.42 -5.28
CA ASP A 66 6.54 3.60 -4.88
C ASP A 66 7.90 3.16 -4.29
N PRO A 67 9.02 3.62 -4.86
CA PRO A 67 10.35 3.31 -4.35
C PRO A 67 10.62 3.89 -2.95
N LYS A 68 9.92 4.94 -2.52
CA LYS A 68 10.09 5.55 -1.21
C LYS A 68 9.54 4.66 -0.10
N THR A 69 8.32 4.19 -0.28
CA THR A 69 7.63 3.36 0.71
C THR A 69 7.99 1.89 0.59
N SER A 70 8.46 1.41 -0.58
CA SER A 70 8.59 -0.01 -0.94
C SER A 70 7.25 -0.73 -0.90
N GLY A 71 6.19 -0.08 -1.36
CA GLY A 71 4.83 -0.61 -1.39
C GLY A 71 4.08 -0.28 -2.66
N PRO A 72 2.88 -0.86 -2.85
CA PRO A 72 2.06 -0.59 -4.02
C PRO A 72 1.59 0.86 -4.03
N THR A 73 1.49 1.46 -5.23
CA THR A 73 0.95 2.82 -5.40
C THR A 73 -0.56 2.84 -5.49
N ARG A 74 -1.17 1.70 -5.76
CA ARG A 74 -2.61 1.54 -5.95
C ARG A 74 -3.08 0.34 -5.16
N GLY A 75 -3.49 0.61 -3.94
CA GLY A 75 -4.01 -0.39 -3.03
C GLY A 75 -5.33 0.04 -2.42
N GLN A 76 -5.94 -0.86 -1.67
CA GLN A 76 -7.07 -0.54 -0.84
C GLN A 76 -6.59 0.04 0.47
N SER A 77 -6.80 1.34 0.66
CA SER A 77 -6.40 2.07 1.85
C SER A 77 -7.60 2.48 2.71
N TYR A 78 -7.36 2.65 3.99
CA TYR A 78 -8.34 3.05 4.98
C TYR A 78 -7.86 4.25 5.77
N THR A 79 -8.82 5.07 6.22
CA THR A 79 -8.57 6.28 7.00
C THR A 79 -8.83 6.08 8.50
N GLY A 80 -9.49 4.98 8.86
CA GLY A 80 -9.82 4.65 10.24
C GLY A 80 -10.35 3.24 10.42
N LEU A 81 -10.30 2.76 11.65
CA LEU A 81 -10.80 1.46 12.07
C LEU A 81 -11.74 1.63 13.27
N SER A 82 -12.87 0.95 13.24
CA SER A 82 -13.83 0.96 14.35
C SER A 82 -14.37 -0.44 14.64
N LEU A 83 -14.56 -0.77 15.89
CA LEU A 83 -15.13 -2.03 16.36
C LEU A 83 -16.59 -1.84 16.75
N GLN A 84 -17.46 -2.74 16.31
CA GLN A 84 -18.88 -2.75 16.68
C GLN A 84 -19.30 -4.18 17.05
N PRO A 85 -20.00 -4.39 18.20
CA PRO A 85 -20.54 -5.69 18.53
C PRO A 85 -21.56 -6.17 17.49
N VAL A 86 -21.53 -7.46 17.13
CA VAL A 86 -22.52 -8.06 16.22
C VAL A 86 -23.94 -7.99 16.80
N SER A 87 -24.07 -8.02 18.12
CA SER A 87 -25.35 -7.83 18.82
C SER A 87 -25.96 -6.43 18.71
N GLY A 88 -25.23 -5.50 18.08
CA GLY A 88 -25.63 -4.10 17.95
C GLY A 88 -24.97 -3.20 18.99
N GLY A 89 -25.19 -1.90 18.85
CA GLY A 89 -24.60 -0.88 19.71
C GLY A 89 -23.71 0.10 18.94
N ALA A 90 -23.15 1.07 19.66
CA ALA A 90 -22.29 2.09 19.06
C ALA A 90 -20.93 1.51 18.64
N ALA A 91 -20.44 1.92 17.47
CA ALA A 91 -19.10 1.62 17.05
C ALA A 91 -18.08 2.38 17.93
N ARG A 92 -17.00 1.67 18.30
CA ARG A 92 -15.89 2.20 19.09
C ARG A 92 -14.68 2.35 18.19
N LYS A 93 -14.23 3.56 17.96
CA LYS A 93 -13.05 3.84 17.13
C LYS A 93 -11.79 3.26 17.77
N ILE A 94 -10.95 2.61 16.96
CA ILE A 94 -9.61 2.18 17.39
C ILE A 94 -8.73 3.44 17.45
N ALA A 95 -8.29 3.77 18.67
CA ALA A 95 -7.41 4.91 18.87
C ALA A 95 -5.98 4.52 18.48
N ALA A 96 -5.42 5.26 17.52
CA ALA A 96 -4.06 5.08 17.04
C ALA A 96 -3.45 6.46 16.76
N ALA A 97 -2.22 6.67 17.20
CA ALA A 97 -1.46 7.89 16.90
C ALA A 97 -0.80 7.77 15.51
N ILE A 98 -1.62 7.57 14.49
CA ILE A 98 -1.17 7.45 13.10
C ILE A 98 -0.73 8.83 12.59
N PRO A 99 0.41 8.96 11.91
CA PRO A 99 0.85 10.21 11.32
C PRO A 99 -0.20 10.81 10.38
N ALA A 100 -0.30 12.13 10.36
CA ALA A 100 -1.20 12.83 9.44
C ALA A 100 -0.83 12.49 7.99
N GLY A 101 -1.84 12.19 7.16
CA GLY A 101 -1.64 11.81 5.75
C GLY A 101 -1.28 10.35 5.53
N ALA A 102 -0.96 9.58 6.58
CA ALA A 102 -0.70 8.14 6.42
C ALA A 102 -1.99 7.35 6.19
N SER A 103 -1.88 6.23 5.48
CA SER A 103 -2.97 5.30 5.19
C SER A 103 -2.81 3.99 5.96
N ILE A 104 -3.95 3.35 6.26
CA ILE A 104 -4.01 2.01 6.86
C ILE A 104 -4.26 1.01 5.74
N GLU A 105 -3.51 -0.10 5.73
CA GLU A 105 -3.64 -1.17 4.75
C GLU A 105 -3.47 -2.54 5.39
N ASN A 106 -3.69 -3.62 4.64
CA ASN A 106 -3.40 -5.01 5.03
C ASN A 106 -3.94 -5.40 6.42
N VAL A 107 -5.19 -5.04 6.68
CA VAL A 107 -5.84 -5.29 7.97
C VAL A 107 -6.22 -6.75 8.12
N SER A 108 -5.79 -7.39 9.21
CA SER A 108 -6.05 -8.82 9.49
C SER A 108 -6.24 -9.10 10.98
N TRP A 109 -7.16 -10.01 11.28
CA TRP A 109 -7.42 -10.50 12.62
C TRP A 109 -6.43 -11.61 13.03
N SER A 110 -6.05 -11.66 14.31
CA SER A 110 -5.51 -12.90 14.91
C SER A 110 -6.58 -13.99 14.95
N ALA A 111 -6.18 -15.24 14.92
CA ALA A 111 -7.13 -16.37 14.86
C ALA A 111 -8.08 -16.44 16.08
N ASP A 112 -7.64 -15.95 17.24
CA ASP A 112 -8.44 -15.85 18.46
C ASP A 112 -9.34 -14.59 18.52
N GLY A 113 -9.27 -13.69 17.51
CA GLY A 113 -10.05 -12.47 17.46
C GLY A 113 -9.68 -11.39 18.48
N GLN A 114 -8.56 -11.53 19.20
CA GLN A 114 -8.18 -10.60 20.26
C GLN A 114 -7.28 -9.46 19.77
N LYS A 115 -6.63 -9.62 18.62
CA LYS A 115 -5.72 -8.65 18.04
C LYS A 115 -6.05 -8.39 16.58
N ILE A 116 -5.72 -7.19 16.11
CA ILE A 116 -5.82 -6.80 14.71
C ILE A 116 -4.46 -6.25 14.30
N ALA A 117 -3.81 -6.91 13.35
CA ALA A 117 -2.61 -6.42 12.71
C ALA A 117 -2.98 -5.61 11.47
N PHE A 118 -2.27 -4.53 11.22
CA PHE A 118 -2.41 -3.71 10.01
C PHE A 118 -1.10 -2.99 9.70
N THR A 119 -0.96 -2.54 8.48
CA THR A 119 0.16 -1.70 8.08
C THR A 119 -0.25 -0.23 8.03
N VAL A 120 0.69 0.63 8.34
CA VAL A 120 0.55 2.09 8.15
C VAL A 120 1.60 2.52 7.15
N THR A 121 1.13 3.09 6.04
CA THR A 121 1.96 3.67 4.99
C THR A 121 2.04 5.17 5.20
N SER A 122 3.23 5.67 5.51
CA SER A 122 3.60 7.09 5.58
C SER A 122 4.30 7.54 4.30
N ASP A 123 4.81 8.77 4.25
CA ASP A 123 5.48 9.33 3.06
C ASP A 123 6.71 8.54 2.60
N ASP A 124 7.35 7.79 3.49
CA ASP A 124 8.65 7.14 3.25
C ASP A 124 8.75 5.70 3.75
N ALA A 125 7.73 5.18 4.41
CA ALA A 125 7.80 3.85 5.03
C ALA A 125 6.44 3.18 5.17
N ILE A 126 6.46 1.84 5.15
CA ILE A 126 5.39 0.99 5.62
C ILE A 126 5.83 0.36 6.94
N THR A 127 5.00 0.48 7.97
CA THR A 127 5.27 -0.05 9.32
C THR A 127 4.16 -0.95 9.80
N LEU A 128 4.49 -1.94 10.64
CA LEU A 128 3.52 -2.85 11.24
C LEU A 128 2.95 -2.25 12.52
N TRP A 129 1.62 -2.26 12.62
CA TRP A 129 0.86 -1.82 13.79
C TRP A 129 -0.03 -2.94 14.32
N MET A 130 -0.34 -2.85 15.60
CA MET A 130 -1.20 -3.80 16.30
C MET A 130 -2.24 -3.07 17.13
N ALA A 131 -3.52 -3.45 16.95
CA ALA A 131 -4.60 -3.03 17.83
C ALA A 131 -5.00 -4.17 18.76
N ASP A 132 -5.31 -3.80 19.99
CA ASP A 132 -5.92 -4.67 20.99
C ASP A 132 -7.44 -4.47 20.97
N VAL A 133 -8.18 -5.55 20.78
CA VAL A 133 -9.65 -5.51 20.58
C VAL A 133 -10.37 -5.09 21.87
N ALA A 134 -9.91 -5.56 23.03
CA ALA A 134 -10.53 -5.26 24.31
C ALA A 134 -10.43 -3.79 24.66
N THR A 135 -9.27 -3.18 24.44
CA THR A 135 -9.02 -1.77 24.77
C THR A 135 -9.33 -0.80 23.63
N ALA A 136 -9.39 -1.28 22.39
CA ALA A 136 -9.46 -0.49 21.16
C ALA A 136 -8.31 0.53 21.06
N GLN A 137 -7.11 0.15 21.51
CA GLN A 137 -5.89 0.94 21.38
C GLN A 137 -4.96 0.27 20.37
N ALA A 138 -4.32 1.06 19.52
CA ALA A 138 -3.33 0.58 18.59
C ALA A 138 -2.00 1.32 18.75
N LYS A 139 -0.92 0.59 18.48
CA LYS A 139 0.45 1.10 18.53
C LYS A 139 1.31 0.45 17.45
N PRO A 140 2.43 1.09 17.03
CA PRO A 140 3.41 0.43 16.20
C PRO A 140 3.96 -0.81 16.94
N LEU A 141 4.05 -1.93 16.20
CA LEU A 141 4.62 -3.17 16.74
C LEU A 141 6.13 -3.23 16.54
N THR A 142 6.60 -2.70 15.40
CA THR A 142 8.03 -2.58 15.10
C THR A 142 8.32 -1.28 14.37
N SER A 143 9.52 -0.75 14.50
CA SER A 143 10.01 0.40 13.73
C SER A 143 10.69 0.00 12.42
N GLN A 144 10.89 -1.29 12.16
CA GLN A 144 11.52 -1.74 10.93
C GLN A 144 10.57 -1.54 9.74
N ARG A 145 11.13 -1.08 8.62
CA ARG A 145 10.38 -0.82 7.38
C ARG A 145 10.01 -2.13 6.70
N LEU A 146 8.73 -2.29 6.40
CA LEU A 146 8.22 -3.40 5.61
C LEU A 146 8.42 -3.15 4.11
N THR A 147 8.43 -4.21 3.31
CA THR A 147 8.29 -4.14 1.86
C THR A 147 7.03 -4.90 1.44
N ALA A 148 6.16 -4.23 0.71
CA ALA A 148 4.88 -4.75 0.21
C ALA A 148 4.83 -4.80 -1.33
N ILE A 149 5.99 -4.80 -2.00
CA ILE A 149 6.07 -4.77 -3.47
C ILE A 149 5.50 -6.05 -4.07
N LEU A 150 5.79 -7.19 -3.46
CA LEU A 150 5.31 -8.49 -3.94
C LEU A 150 3.99 -8.94 -3.29
N GLY A 151 3.30 -8.04 -2.58
CA GLY A 151 2.00 -8.31 -1.97
C GLY A 151 1.93 -7.96 -0.48
N ASN A 152 0.99 -8.60 0.24
CA ASN A 152 0.81 -8.34 1.67
C ASN A 152 2.10 -8.66 2.45
N PRO A 153 2.68 -7.68 3.16
CA PRO A 153 3.98 -7.85 3.79
C PRO A 153 3.95 -8.70 5.06
N CYS A 154 2.80 -8.91 5.69
CA CYS A 154 2.72 -9.64 6.96
C CYS A 154 1.56 -10.62 6.99
N SER A 155 1.80 -11.79 7.58
CA SER A 155 0.78 -12.81 7.82
C SER A 155 0.91 -13.40 9.22
N TRP A 156 -0.21 -13.67 9.86
CA TRP A 156 -0.23 -14.34 11.15
C TRP A 156 0.31 -15.78 11.03
N VAL A 157 1.27 -16.13 11.87
CA VAL A 157 1.78 -17.51 12.04
C VAL A 157 1.12 -18.17 13.23
N SER A 158 0.84 -17.38 14.26
CA SER A 158 0.13 -17.79 15.47
C SER A 158 -0.54 -16.58 16.10
N ASN A 159 -1.33 -16.76 17.17
CA ASN A 159 -1.88 -15.63 17.92
C ASN A 159 -0.80 -14.74 18.60
N ALA A 160 0.46 -15.20 18.61
CA ALA A 160 1.58 -14.52 19.27
C ALA A 160 2.64 -14.00 18.31
N SER A 161 2.53 -14.27 16.99
CA SER A 161 3.58 -13.90 16.04
C SER A 161 3.09 -13.75 14.62
N LEU A 162 3.77 -12.88 13.85
CA LEU A 162 3.57 -12.64 12.43
C LEU A 162 4.87 -12.92 11.66
N ALA A 163 4.76 -13.53 10.49
CA ALA A 163 5.84 -13.55 9.51
C ALA A 163 5.71 -12.30 8.61
N CYS A 164 6.78 -11.54 8.50
CA CYS A 164 6.78 -10.29 7.73
C CYS A 164 7.99 -10.18 6.81
N THR A 165 7.81 -9.47 5.69
CA THR A 165 8.87 -9.10 4.76
C THR A 165 9.31 -7.67 5.02
N PHE A 166 10.61 -7.50 5.25
CA PHE A 166 11.23 -6.22 5.57
C PHE A 166 12.13 -5.72 4.44
N VAL A 167 12.31 -4.42 4.37
CA VAL A 167 13.36 -3.83 3.56
C VAL A 167 14.71 -4.30 4.13
N PRO A 168 15.56 -4.99 3.34
CA PRO A 168 16.86 -5.45 3.85
C PRO A 168 17.73 -4.29 4.30
N ALA A 169 18.37 -4.41 5.46
CA ALA A 169 19.32 -3.40 5.94
C ALA A 169 20.51 -3.23 4.98
N THR A 170 20.79 -4.26 4.16
CA THR A 170 21.87 -4.30 3.18
C THR A 170 21.44 -3.82 1.79
N ARG A 171 20.21 -3.34 1.59
CA ARG A 171 19.67 -2.98 0.25
C ARG A 171 20.58 -1.98 -0.50
N GLY A 172 21.22 -1.05 0.18
CA GLY A 172 22.05 -0.03 -0.46
C GLY A 172 21.27 0.95 -1.35
N THR A 173 22.00 1.62 -2.24
CA THR A 173 21.44 2.60 -3.18
C THR A 173 20.83 1.91 -4.39
N ALA A 174 19.69 2.41 -4.87
CA ALA A 174 19.07 1.91 -6.08
C ALA A 174 19.98 2.09 -7.31
N PRO A 175 19.93 1.15 -8.27
CA PRO A 175 20.65 1.29 -9.53
C PRO A 175 20.33 2.61 -10.21
N ALA A 176 21.35 3.28 -10.75
CA ALA A 176 21.17 4.50 -11.53
C ALA A 176 21.04 4.16 -13.02
N MET A 177 20.14 4.86 -13.70
CA MET A 177 20.05 4.74 -15.15
C MET A 177 21.33 5.27 -15.79
N THR A 178 21.95 4.49 -16.66
CA THR A 178 23.04 4.98 -17.48
C THR A 178 22.49 5.99 -18.48
N THR A 179 23.12 7.16 -18.55
CA THR A 179 22.63 8.29 -19.37
C THR A 179 22.85 8.10 -20.88
N THR A 180 23.53 7.03 -21.28
CA THR A 180 23.77 6.76 -22.70
C THR A 180 22.64 5.87 -23.25
N PRO A 181 21.77 6.40 -24.12
CA PRO A 181 20.76 5.57 -24.78
C PRO A 181 21.44 4.51 -25.67
N GLU A 182 21.02 3.25 -25.57
CA GLU A 182 21.51 2.16 -26.42
C GLU A 182 21.03 2.28 -27.90
N GLY A 183 20.54 3.44 -28.31
CA GLY A 183 19.99 3.69 -29.64
C GLY A 183 18.49 3.33 -29.74
N PRO A 184 17.86 3.59 -30.89
CA PRO A 184 16.44 3.28 -31.08
C PRO A 184 16.24 1.77 -31.15
N ILE A 185 15.26 1.25 -30.40
CA ILE A 185 14.80 -0.13 -30.56
C ILE A 185 13.96 -0.17 -31.83
N VAL A 186 14.52 -0.73 -32.89
CA VAL A 186 13.78 -0.97 -34.15
C VAL A 186 13.18 -2.37 -34.08
N GLN A 187 11.85 -2.44 -33.99
CA GLN A 187 11.13 -3.70 -34.17
C GLN A 187 10.75 -3.82 -35.64
N GLU A 188 11.38 -4.72 -36.37
CA GLU A 188 10.97 -5.09 -37.72
C GLU A 188 9.95 -6.24 -37.64
N ALA A 189 8.78 -6.05 -38.26
CA ALA A 189 7.86 -7.13 -38.52
C ALA A 189 8.45 -8.02 -39.62
N LEU A 190 9.22 -9.03 -39.22
CA LEU A 190 9.73 -10.04 -40.16
C LEU A 190 8.56 -10.88 -40.68
N THR A 191 8.26 -10.71 -41.98
CA THR A 191 7.40 -11.58 -42.81
C THR A 191 5.94 -11.71 -42.39
N GLY A 192 5.07 -10.86 -42.89
CA GLY A 192 3.67 -11.13 -43.27
C GLY A 192 2.74 -11.95 -42.36
N ARG A 193 3.19 -12.36 -41.22
CA ARG A 193 2.40 -13.00 -40.17
C ARG A 193 1.87 -11.94 -39.24
N SER A 194 0.56 -11.75 -39.25
CA SER A 194 -0.14 -10.99 -38.23
C SER A 194 0.00 -11.74 -36.89
N ASP A 195 1.03 -11.42 -36.13
CA ASP A 195 1.07 -11.84 -34.73
C ASP A 195 0.00 -11.08 -33.96
N ARG A 196 -0.74 -11.82 -33.13
CA ARG A 196 -1.67 -11.20 -32.19
C ARG A 196 -0.85 -10.22 -31.35
N ALA A 197 -1.15 -8.93 -31.44
CA ALA A 197 -0.56 -7.92 -30.57
C ALA A 197 -0.98 -8.22 -29.14
N ALA A 198 -0.18 -9.01 -28.44
CA ALA A 198 -0.33 -9.21 -27.01
C ALA A 198 0.15 -7.94 -26.31
N THR A 199 -0.81 -7.15 -25.82
CA THR A 199 -0.52 -5.96 -25.02
C THR A 199 -0.23 -6.37 -23.58
N TYR A 200 0.99 -6.82 -23.32
CA TYR A 200 1.47 -6.97 -21.95
C TYR A 200 1.91 -5.60 -21.46
N GLN A 201 1.32 -5.16 -20.36
CA GLN A 201 1.68 -3.91 -19.72
C GLN A 201 2.83 -4.15 -18.73
N ASP A 202 3.67 -3.12 -18.57
CA ASP A 202 4.64 -3.03 -17.49
C ASP A 202 5.67 -4.19 -17.45
N LEU A 203 6.11 -4.67 -18.63
CA LEU A 203 7.17 -5.68 -18.74
C LEU A 203 8.55 -5.09 -18.39
N LEU A 204 9.46 -5.96 -17.96
CA LEU A 204 10.89 -5.64 -17.90
C LEU A 204 11.43 -5.53 -19.34
N LYS A 205 11.90 -4.36 -19.74
CA LYS A 205 12.30 -4.05 -21.11
C LYS A 205 13.80 -3.84 -21.27
N SER A 206 14.52 -3.72 -20.18
CA SER A 206 15.96 -3.42 -20.18
C SER A 206 16.65 -4.07 -18.98
N PRO A 207 17.98 -4.27 -19.04
CA PRO A 207 18.75 -4.70 -17.88
C PRO A 207 18.63 -3.75 -16.67
N PHE A 208 18.35 -2.47 -16.92
CA PHE A 208 18.06 -1.51 -15.86
C PHE A 208 16.73 -1.84 -15.16
N ASP A 209 15.67 -2.18 -15.90
CA ASP A 209 14.39 -2.57 -15.32
C ASP A 209 14.54 -3.84 -14.46
N GLU A 210 15.33 -4.81 -14.93
CA GLU A 210 15.63 -6.04 -14.18
C GLU A 210 16.38 -5.71 -12.89
N ALA A 211 17.40 -4.84 -12.96
CA ALA A 211 18.17 -4.43 -11.79
C ALA A 211 17.32 -3.65 -10.76
N ILE A 212 16.46 -2.75 -11.20
CA ILE A 212 15.51 -2.02 -10.34
C ILE A 212 14.50 -2.98 -9.71
N PHE A 213 13.95 -3.90 -10.50
CA PHE A 213 13.01 -4.89 -10.00
C PHE A 213 13.64 -5.79 -8.94
N ALA A 214 14.83 -6.32 -9.18
CA ALA A 214 15.58 -7.13 -8.22
C ALA A 214 15.92 -6.33 -6.96
N HIS A 215 16.35 -5.06 -7.10
CA HIS A 215 16.70 -4.20 -5.98
C HIS A 215 15.52 -3.97 -5.02
N TYR A 216 14.34 -3.66 -5.55
CA TYR A 216 13.16 -3.39 -4.74
C TYR A 216 12.39 -4.66 -4.36
N GLY A 217 12.40 -5.70 -5.20
CA GLY A 217 11.75 -6.98 -4.93
C GLY A 217 12.44 -7.80 -3.85
N THR A 218 13.76 -7.63 -3.68
CA THR A 218 14.51 -8.31 -2.61
C THR A 218 14.00 -7.89 -1.23
N SER A 219 13.68 -8.87 -0.41
CA SER A 219 13.14 -8.69 0.94
C SER A 219 13.88 -9.54 1.97
N GLN A 220 13.79 -9.14 3.25
CA GLN A 220 14.26 -9.92 4.38
C GLN A 220 13.07 -10.48 5.14
N LEU A 221 12.94 -11.79 5.15
CA LEU A 221 11.91 -12.45 5.96
C LEU A 221 12.26 -12.36 7.45
N GLY A 222 11.27 -12.08 8.29
CA GLY A 222 11.41 -12.06 9.73
C GLY A 222 10.14 -12.49 10.45
N LEU A 223 10.31 -13.03 11.65
CA LEU A 223 9.23 -13.35 12.58
C LEU A 223 9.13 -12.22 13.61
N VAL A 224 7.96 -11.63 13.74
CA VAL A 224 7.66 -10.54 14.67
C VAL A 224 6.79 -11.08 15.81
N SER A 225 7.28 -10.96 17.04
CA SER A 225 6.51 -11.29 18.24
C SER A 225 5.66 -10.10 18.70
N LEU A 226 4.62 -10.33 19.53
CA LEU A 226 3.73 -9.26 20.00
C LEU A 226 4.41 -8.23 20.92
N ASP A 227 5.60 -8.49 21.42
CA ASP A 227 6.45 -7.55 22.16
C ASP A 227 7.26 -6.62 21.23
N GLY A 228 7.17 -6.84 19.91
CA GLY A 228 7.90 -6.09 18.89
C GLY A 228 9.28 -6.65 18.55
N THR A 229 9.69 -7.76 19.16
CA THR A 229 10.95 -8.42 18.82
C THR A 229 10.87 -9.01 17.42
N VAL A 230 11.89 -8.73 16.58
CA VAL A 230 12.01 -9.25 15.23
C VAL A 230 13.15 -10.24 15.15
N LYS A 231 12.85 -11.48 14.79
CA LYS A 231 13.83 -12.52 14.50
C LYS A 231 13.96 -12.69 12.98
N THR A 232 15.09 -12.30 12.44
CA THR A 232 15.43 -12.48 11.02
C THR A 232 15.52 -13.96 10.64
N LEU A 233 14.97 -14.32 9.50
CA LEU A 233 14.94 -15.67 8.96
C LEU A 233 15.65 -15.70 7.59
N GLY A 234 16.70 -16.52 7.48
CA GLY A 234 17.49 -16.64 6.24
C GLY A 234 18.23 -15.38 5.82
N ALA A 235 18.80 -15.42 4.63
CA ALA A 235 19.36 -14.25 3.96
C ALA A 235 18.26 -13.50 3.19
N PRO A 236 18.48 -12.20 2.84
CA PRO A 236 17.57 -11.49 1.95
C PRO A 236 17.48 -12.19 0.59
N ASP A 237 16.24 -12.33 0.08
CA ASP A 237 15.94 -12.95 -1.21
C ASP A 237 14.67 -12.32 -1.83
N MET A 238 14.38 -12.68 -3.10
CA MET A 238 13.20 -12.19 -3.84
C MET A 238 12.09 -13.22 -3.89
#